data_5a93b34a36f0b43d0364409eb9362172
#
_entry.id   5a93b34a36f0b43d0364409eb9362172
#
_cell.length_a   1.000
_cell.length_b   1.000
_cell.length_c   1.000
_cell.angle_alpha   90.00
_cell.angle_beta   90.00
_cell.angle_gamma   90.00
#
_symmetry.space_group_name_H-M   'P 1'
#
loop_
_entity.id
_entity.type
_entity.pdbx_description
1 polymer ?
#
loop_
_entity_poly.entity_id
_entity_poly.type
_entity_poly.pdbx_seq_one_letter_code
_entity_poly.pdbx_strand_id
1 'polypeptide(L)'
;PVGLVNARLSDRSARGYRKFGALARPAFSALAGAAAQTAADAARLGELGTPAVEVCGNLKFDVTPRPDLLELGRSWRQSLGKRRIWLAASTREGEEALVLAAHARLPGDVLLILVPRHPQRFDEVTRLAAEATGREPIRRSSGFPAPESRIWIGDSMGELAAYYAAADLAFVGGSLLPLGGQNLIEAAACGCPVVIGPHTFNFAQATADAVAAGAARQLDAAEELGAAVAELLDDPAALATMATAASSFAAIHRGATQRTLALIER
;
A
#
# COMPACT_ATOMS: atom_id res chain seq x y z
N PRO A 1 -4.30 -33.53 -11.19
CA PRO A 1 -4.65 -33.01 -9.87
C PRO A 1 -5.02 -31.53 -9.93
N VAL A 2 -5.92 -31.09 -9.03
CA VAL A 2 -6.33 -29.68 -8.92
C VAL A 2 -5.96 -29.21 -7.51
N GLY A 3 -5.23 -28.10 -7.40
CA GLY A 3 -4.88 -27.46 -6.13
C GLY A 3 -5.46 -26.06 -6.02
N LEU A 4 -5.64 -25.57 -4.80
CA LEU A 4 -6.02 -24.19 -4.53
C LEU A 4 -4.77 -23.37 -4.18
N VAL A 5 -4.53 -22.29 -4.89
CA VAL A 5 -3.46 -21.33 -4.59
C VAL A 5 -4.06 -20.01 -4.10
N ASN A 6 -3.31 -19.35 -3.19
CA ASN A 6 -3.75 -18.11 -2.56
C ASN A 6 -5.14 -18.23 -1.92
N ALA A 7 -5.41 -19.39 -1.31
CA ALA A 7 -6.73 -19.77 -0.85
C ALA A 7 -7.15 -18.96 0.37
N ARG A 8 -8.31 -18.32 0.25
CA ARG A 8 -8.97 -17.57 1.32
C ARG A 8 -10.38 -18.13 1.50
N LEU A 9 -10.75 -18.41 2.74
CA LEU A 9 -12.07 -18.90 3.07
C LEU A 9 -12.62 -18.16 4.29
N SER A 10 -13.52 -17.21 4.07
CA SER A 10 -14.16 -16.49 5.17
C SER A 10 -14.98 -17.42 6.07
N ASP A 11 -15.15 -17.07 7.33
CA ASP A 11 -15.98 -17.81 8.27
C ASP A 11 -17.44 -17.94 7.79
N ARG A 12 -17.98 -16.87 7.17
CA ARG A 12 -19.32 -16.90 6.54
C ARG A 12 -19.42 -17.95 5.42
N SER A 13 -18.40 -17.99 4.55
CA SER A 13 -18.38 -18.96 3.44
C SER A 13 -18.18 -20.39 3.95
N ALA A 14 -17.31 -20.59 4.94
CA ALA A 14 -17.09 -21.90 5.56
C ALA A 14 -18.39 -22.43 6.21
N ARG A 15 -19.14 -21.57 6.93
CA ARG A 15 -20.46 -21.95 7.46
C ARG A 15 -21.45 -22.30 6.34
N GLY A 16 -21.42 -21.57 5.22
CA GLY A 16 -22.23 -21.90 4.04
C GLY A 16 -21.92 -23.28 3.48
N TYR A 17 -20.65 -23.58 3.24
CA TYR A 17 -20.23 -24.89 2.73
C TYR A 17 -20.54 -26.03 3.70
N ARG A 18 -20.44 -25.81 5.02
CA ARG A 18 -20.84 -26.83 6.01
C ARG A 18 -22.30 -27.21 5.95
N LYS A 19 -23.21 -26.24 5.64
CA LYS A 19 -24.64 -26.53 5.45
C LYS A 19 -24.91 -27.45 4.24
N PHE A 20 -24.07 -27.37 3.23
CA PHE A 20 -24.15 -28.22 2.03
C PHE A 20 -23.06 -29.33 2.03
N GLY A 21 -22.76 -29.86 3.21
CA GLY A 21 -21.63 -30.77 3.44
C GLY A 21 -21.58 -32.00 2.54
N ALA A 22 -22.74 -32.58 2.19
CA ALA A 22 -22.84 -33.73 1.29
C ALA A 22 -22.30 -33.41 -0.13
N LEU A 23 -22.37 -32.16 -0.58
CA LEU A 23 -21.84 -31.72 -1.87
C LEU A 23 -20.45 -31.09 -1.74
N ALA A 24 -20.24 -30.28 -0.72
CA ALA A 24 -19.01 -29.53 -0.52
C ALA A 24 -17.84 -30.44 -0.14
N ARG A 25 -18.03 -31.37 0.80
CA ARG A 25 -16.94 -32.21 1.30
C ARG A 25 -16.28 -33.07 0.24
N PRO A 26 -17.01 -33.78 -0.67
CA PRO A 26 -16.39 -34.51 -1.77
C PRO A 26 -15.58 -33.59 -2.71
N ALA A 27 -16.07 -32.37 -2.98
CA ALA A 27 -15.35 -31.41 -3.83
C ALA A 27 -14.05 -30.94 -3.20
N PHE A 28 -14.05 -30.60 -1.90
CA PHE A 28 -12.86 -30.19 -1.19
C PHE A 28 -11.88 -31.36 -0.99
N SER A 29 -12.37 -32.59 -0.76
CA SER A 29 -11.53 -33.78 -0.62
C SER A 29 -10.93 -34.25 -1.94
N ALA A 30 -11.48 -33.86 -3.08
CA ALA A 30 -10.94 -34.16 -4.41
C ALA A 30 -9.75 -33.25 -4.79
N LEU A 31 -9.48 -32.20 -4.01
CA LEU A 31 -8.32 -31.33 -4.23
C LEU A 31 -7.03 -32.08 -3.89
N ALA A 32 -5.96 -31.81 -4.64
CA ALA A 32 -4.62 -32.31 -4.31
C ALA A 32 -4.03 -31.63 -3.08
N GLY A 33 -4.41 -30.36 -2.83
CA GLY A 33 -3.96 -29.58 -1.68
C GLY A 33 -4.36 -28.11 -1.78
N ALA A 34 -4.00 -27.32 -0.78
CA ALA A 34 -4.26 -25.88 -0.77
C ALA A 34 -3.14 -25.06 -0.11
N ALA A 35 -2.71 -23.99 -0.80
CA ALA A 35 -1.88 -22.93 -0.26
C ALA A 35 -2.78 -21.84 0.36
N ALA A 36 -2.99 -21.89 1.66
CA ALA A 36 -3.85 -20.98 2.40
C ALA A 36 -3.14 -19.65 2.70
N GLN A 37 -3.90 -18.54 2.75
CA GLN A 37 -3.34 -17.23 3.09
C GLN A 37 -3.00 -17.12 4.57
N THR A 38 -3.85 -17.67 5.45
CA THR A 38 -3.70 -17.59 6.91
C THR A 38 -3.93 -18.95 7.57
N ALA A 39 -3.50 -19.08 8.82
CA ALA A 39 -3.78 -20.27 9.62
C ALA A 39 -5.30 -20.51 9.80
N ALA A 40 -6.09 -19.44 9.89
CA ALA A 40 -7.53 -19.53 9.98
C ALA A 40 -8.18 -20.05 8.69
N ASP A 41 -7.66 -19.64 7.53
CA ASP A 41 -8.10 -20.18 6.24
C ASP A 41 -7.72 -21.65 6.10
N ALA A 42 -6.50 -22.01 6.51
CA ALA A 42 -6.02 -23.40 6.49
C ALA A 42 -6.89 -24.32 7.35
N ALA A 43 -7.21 -23.89 8.57
CA ALA A 43 -8.09 -24.67 9.46
C ALA A 43 -9.46 -24.91 8.83
N ARG A 44 -10.10 -23.86 8.25
CA ARG A 44 -11.41 -23.96 7.62
C ARG A 44 -11.41 -24.87 6.39
N LEU A 45 -10.34 -24.80 5.58
CA LEU A 45 -10.16 -25.68 4.40
C LEU A 45 -9.98 -27.14 4.82
N GLY A 46 -9.17 -27.40 5.87
CA GLY A 46 -9.00 -28.72 6.45
C GLY A 46 -10.31 -29.31 7.01
N GLU A 47 -11.11 -28.50 7.74
CA GLU A 47 -12.44 -28.92 8.23
C GLU A 47 -13.40 -29.33 7.11
N LEU A 48 -13.28 -28.74 5.92
CA LEU A 48 -14.07 -29.12 4.74
C LEU A 48 -13.53 -30.36 4.03
N GLY A 49 -12.37 -30.90 4.45
CA GLY A 49 -11.81 -32.12 3.95
C GLY A 49 -10.70 -31.96 2.92
N THR A 50 -10.18 -30.73 2.70
CA THR A 50 -9.02 -30.52 1.82
C THR A 50 -7.80 -31.21 2.39
N PRO A 51 -7.14 -32.13 1.65
CA PRO A 51 -5.86 -32.71 2.07
C PRO A 51 -4.72 -31.70 1.90
N ALA A 52 -3.58 -31.92 2.55
CA ALA A 52 -2.33 -31.17 2.34
C ALA A 52 -2.53 -29.64 2.29
N VAL A 53 -3.12 -29.06 3.38
CA VAL A 53 -3.27 -27.60 3.50
C VAL A 53 -2.05 -27.02 4.18
N GLU A 54 -1.36 -26.09 3.51
CA GLU A 54 -0.21 -25.37 4.06
C GLU A 54 -0.49 -23.85 4.10
N VAL A 55 0.03 -23.16 5.12
CA VAL A 55 -0.05 -21.69 5.22
C VAL A 55 1.10 -21.09 4.41
N CYS A 56 0.78 -20.59 3.22
CA CYS A 56 1.77 -19.99 2.32
C CYS A 56 1.81 -18.46 2.38
N GLY A 57 0.78 -17.82 2.93
CA GLY A 57 0.63 -16.37 2.93
C GLY A 57 -0.13 -15.85 1.71
N ASN A 58 -0.26 -14.53 1.61
CA ASN A 58 -0.99 -13.90 0.50
C ASN A 58 -0.02 -13.44 -0.59
N LEU A 59 -0.19 -13.96 -1.81
CA LEU A 59 0.65 -13.62 -2.96
C LEU A 59 0.63 -12.11 -3.30
N LYS A 60 -0.46 -11.40 -3.01
CA LYS A 60 -0.52 -9.94 -3.20
C LYS A 60 0.43 -9.16 -2.30
N PHE A 61 0.87 -9.80 -1.21
CA PHE A 61 1.72 -9.18 -0.19
C PHE A 61 3.19 -9.58 -0.33
N ASP A 62 3.48 -10.48 -1.26
CA ASP A 62 4.85 -10.90 -1.59
C ASP A 62 5.51 -9.88 -2.51
N VAL A 63 5.66 -8.67 -2.00
CA VAL A 63 6.24 -7.54 -2.72
C VAL A 63 7.71 -7.40 -2.34
N THR A 64 8.58 -7.49 -3.34
CA THR A 64 10.00 -7.15 -3.21
C THR A 64 10.29 -5.95 -4.11
N PRO A 65 10.57 -4.77 -3.53
CA PRO A 65 10.93 -3.61 -4.31
C PRO A 65 12.20 -3.88 -5.11
N ARG A 66 12.25 -3.39 -6.33
CA ARG A 66 13.44 -3.47 -7.18
C ARG A 66 14.59 -2.66 -6.57
N PRO A 67 15.80 -3.25 -6.43
CA PRO A 67 16.94 -2.57 -5.81
C PRO A 67 17.35 -1.28 -6.54
N ASP A 68 17.30 -1.27 -7.87
CA ASP A 68 17.60 -0.09 -8.70
C ASP A 68 16.63 1.08 -8.44
N LEU A 69 15.35 0.81 -8.20
CA LEU A 69 14.37 1.83 -7.85
C LEU A 69 14.57 2.37 -6.43
N LEU A 70 14.95 1.52 -5.49
CA LEU A 70 15.30 1.98 -4.14
C LEU A 70 16.53 2.89 -4.17
N GLU A 71 17.54 2.54 -4.97
CA GLU A 71 18.73 3.36 -5.14
C GLU A 71 18.40 4.70 -5.82
N LEU A 72 17.56 4.68 -6.85
CA LEU A 72 17.05 5.89 -7.49
C LEU A 72 16.35 6.81 -6.49
N GLY A 73 15.45 6.26 -5.65
CA GLY A 73 14.76 7.04 -4.63
C GLY A 73 15.69 7.62 -3.57
N ARG A 74 16.72 6.86 -3.14
CA ARG A 74 17.75 7.37 -2.24
C ARG A 74 18.56 8.51 -2.87
N SER A 75 18.88 8.41 -4.15
CA SER A 75 19.57 9.49 -4.87
C SER A 75 18.73 10.77 -4.93
N TRP A 76 17.41 10.61 -5.14
CA TRP A 76 16.48 11.74 -5.06
C TRP A 76 16.44 12.35 -3.66
N ARG A 77 16.36 11.49 -2.63
CA ARG A 77 16.40 11.93 -1.22
C ARG A 77 17.66 12.75 -0.91
N GLN A 78 18.82 12.28 -1.34
CA GLN A 78 20.09 13.00 -1.17
C GLN A 78 20.06 14.37 -1.86
N SER A 79 19.57 14.45 -3.09
CA SER A 79 19.45 15.69 -3.85
C SER A 79 18.46 16.68 -3.25
N LEU A 80 17.38 16.20 -2.61
CA LEU A 80 16.39 17.01 -1.90
C LEU A 80 16.84 17.44 -0.50
N GLY A 81 17.95 16.89 -0.01
CA GLY A 81 18.59 17.27 1.24
C GLY A 81 17.74 16.99 2.48
N LYS A 82 17.69 17.95 3.41
CA LYS A 82 16.97 17.82 4.69
C LYS A 82 15.48 18.21 4.60
N ARG A 83 14.99 18.44 3.41
CA ARG A 83 13.60 18.84 3.18
C ARG A 83 12.64 17.76 3.64
N ARG A 84 11.54 18.14 4.30
CA ARG A 84 10.47 17.22 4.66
C ARG A 84 9.66 16.86 3.42
N ILE A 85 9.45 15.56 3.19
CA ILE A 85 8.82 15.05 1.97
C ILE A 85 7.70 14.09 2.33
N TRP A 86 6.50 14.38 1.87
CA TRP A 86 5.44 13.39 1.90
C TRP A 86 4.96 13.05 0.50
N LEU A 87 4.55 11.81 0.33
CA LEU A 87 4.08 11.25 -0.92
C LEU A 87 2.58 11.00 -0.86
N ALA A 88 1.83 11.49 -1.82
CA ALA A 88 0.47 11.03 -2.08
C ALA A 88 0.50 10.03 -3.23
N ALA A 89 0.49 8.73 -2.88
CA ALA A 89 0.75 7.63 -3.80
C ALA A 89 -0.54 7.06 -4.37
N SER A 90 -0.60 6.89 -5.67
CA SER A 90 -1.71 6.23 -6.39
C SER A 90 -3.07 6.87 -6.11
N THR A 91 -3.12 8.20 -6.11
CA THR A 91 -4.35 8.96 -5.91
C THR A 91 -5.38 8.69 -7.00
N ARG A 92 -6.64 8.79 -6.63
CA ARG A 92 -7.79 8.58 -7.51
C ARG A 92 -8.58 9.88 -7.66
N GLU A 93 -9.42 9.90 -8.68
CA GLU A 93 -10.27 11.05 -8.98
C GLU A 93 -11.03 11.56 -7.74
N GLY A 94 -10.93 12.87 -7.50
CA GLY A 94 -11.50 13.57 -6.35
C GLY A 94 -10.59 13.61 -5.11
N GLU A 95 -9.63 12.70 -4.96
CA GLU A 95 -8.71 12.71 -3.80
C GLU A 95 -7.66 13.81 -3.92
N GLU A 96 -7.23 14.15 -5.15
CA GLU A 96 -6.16 15.12 -5.36
C GLU A 96 -6.54 16.50 -4.81
N ALA A 97 -7.80 16.90 -4.92
CA ALA A 97 -8.28 18.17 -4.33
C ALA A 97 -8.14 18.15 -2.79
N LEU A 98 -8.45 17.03 -2.13
CA LEU A 98 -8.30 16.86 -0.69
C LEU A 98 -6.82 16.85 -0.27
N VAL A 99 -5.97 16.16 -1.04
CA VAL A 99 -4.52 16.13 -0.84
C VAL A 99 -3.90 17.51 -0.98
N LEU A 100 -4.27 18.27 -2.01
CA LEU A 100 -3.79 19.63 -2.26
C LEU A 100 -4.26 20.58 -1.15
N ALA A 101 -5.51 20.48 -0.71
CA ALA A 101 -6.04 21.26 0.40
C ALA A 101 -5.33 20.94 1.73
N ALA A 102 -5.01 19.67 1.98
CA ALA A 102 -4.20 19.26 3.12
C ALA A 102 -2.78 19.84 3.04
N HIS A 103 -2.13 19.75 1.88
CA HIS A 103 -0.78 20.26 1.64
C HIS A 103 -0.68 21.78 1.77
N ALA A 104 -1.70 22.51 1.36
CA ALA A 104 -1.74 23.98 1.48
C ALA A 104 -1.62 24.48 2.94
N ARG A 105 -2.01 23.65 3.91
CA ARG A 105 -1.94 23.94 5.35
C ARG A 105 -0.57 23.63 5.97
N LEU A 106 0.30 22.90 5.25
CA LEU A 106 1.63 22.53 5.74
C LEU A 106 2.64 23.68 5.54
N PRO A 107 3.73 23.71 6.33
CA PRO A 107 4.81 24.68 6.18
C PRO A 107 5.39 24.70 4.75
N GLY A 108 5.91 25.87 4.34
CA GLY A 108 6.37 26.13 2.98
C GLY A 108 7.57 25.31 2.54
N ASP A 109 8.33 24.76 3.46
CA ASP A 109 9.49 23.89 3.21
C ASP A 109 9.11 22.42 2.91
N VAL A 110 7.87 22.01 3.18
CA VAL A 110 7.40 20.65 2.90
C VAL A 110 7.18 20.47 1.39
N LEU A 111 7.72 19.37 0.85
CA LEU A 111 7.48 18.94 -0.53
C LEU A 111 6.39 17.86 -0.56
N LEU A 112 5.40 18.04 -1.39
CA LEU A 112 4.48 17.00 -1.79
C LEU A 112 4.97 16.33 -3.09
N ILE A 113 5.15 15.01 -3.07
CA ILE A 113 5.21 14.21 -4.29
C ILE A 113 3.80 13.69 -4.55
N LEU A 114 3.20 14.04 -5.68
CA LEU A 114 1.83 13.65 -6.01
C LEU A 114 1.84 12.70 -7.22
N VAL A 115 1.47 11.44 -6.99
CA VAL A 115 1.52 10.36 -8.00
C VAL A 115 0.12 9.84 -8.27
N PRO A 116 -0.54 10.27 -9.36
CA PRO A 116 -1.84 9.74 -9.74
C PRO A 116 -1.76 8.27 -10.17
N ARG A 117 -2.81 7.49 -9.86
CA ARG A 117 -2.86 6.06 -10.18
C ARG A 117 -2.88 5.77 -11.68
N HIS A 118 -3.48 6.66 -12.47
CA HIS A 118 -3.73 6.44 -13.88
C HIS A 118 -3.02 7.50 -14.73
N PRO A 119 -2.23 7.08 -15.75
CA PRO A 119 -1.49 8.01 -16.61
C PRO A 119 -2.38 9.04 -17.31
N GLN A 120 -3.62 8.68 -17.64
CA GLN A 120 -4.58 9.59 -18.29
C GLN A 120 -4.90 10.84 -17.46
N ARG A 121 -4.60 10.80 -16.16
CA ARG A 121 -4.88 11.90 -15.23
C ARG A 121 -3.69 12.81 -14.96
N PHE A 122 -2.51 12.51 -15.50
CA PHE A 122 -1.31 13.30 -15.21
C PHE A 122 -1.48 14.78 -15.58
N ASP A 123 -2.03 15.10 -16.74
CA ASP A 123 -2.24 16.49 -17.17
C ASP A 123 -3.32 17.18 -16.34
N GLU A 124 -4.41 16.49 -16.04
CA GLU A 124 -5.48 17.02 -15.17
C GLU A 124 -4.95 17.34 -13.78
N VAL A 125 -4.21 16.41 -13.15
CA VAL A 125 -3.69 16.60 -11.80
C VAL A 125 -2.59 17.68 -11.77
N THR A 126 -1.78 17.79 -12.82
CA THR A 126 -0.82 18.91 -12.97
C THR A 126 -1.55 20.24 -12.97
N ARG A 127 -2.64 20.38 -13.74
CA ARG A 127 -3.46 21.60 -13.79
C ARG A 127 -4.11 21.90 -12.42
N LEU A 128 -4.68 20.89 -11.76
CA LEU A 128 -5.25 21.05 -10.40
C LEU A 128 -4.19 21.56 -9.41
N ALA A 129 -2.98 21.02 -9.47
CA ALA A 129 -1.89 21.47 -8.62
C ALA A 129 -1.43 22.91 -8.93
N ALA A 130 -1.40 23.29 -10.21
CA ALA A 130 -1.11 24.66 -10.64
C ALA A 130 -2.16 25.65 -10.13
N GLU A 131 -3.43 25.31 -10.27
CA GLU A 131 -4.55 26.12 -9.77
C GLU A 131 -4.50 26.28 -8.25
N ALA A 132 -4.22 25.20 -7.51
CA ALA A 132 -4.17 25.23 -6.06
C ALA A 132 -3.00 26.05 -5.50
N THR A 133 -1.88 26.16 -6.22
CA THR A 133 -0.66 26.83 -5.74
C THR A 133 -0.38 28.16 -6.44
N GLY A 134 -1.08 28.47 -7.54
CA GLY A 134 -0.79 29.61 -8.41
C GLY A 134 0.55 29.48 -9.16
N ARG A 135 1.15 28.29 -9.19
CA ARG A 135 2.44 28.01 -9.85
C ARG A 135 2.39 26.67 -10.55
N GLU A 136 3.00 26.58 -11.73
CA GLU A 136 3.14 25.31 -12.46
C GLU A 136 4.03 24.36 -11.66
N PRO A 137 3.56 23.16 -11.31
CA PRO A 137 4.37 22.16 -10.60
C PRO A 137 5.39 21.53 -11.58
N ILE A 138 6.53 21.11 -11.06
CA ILE A 138 7.49 20.33 -11.82
C ILE A 138 6.94 18.90 -12.00
N ARG A 139 7.08 18.34 -13.20
CA ARG A 139 6.79 16.94 -13.50
C ARG A 139 8.06 16.11 -13.48
N ARG A 140 7.96 14.86 -13.07
CA ARG A 140 9.10 13.92 -13.05
C ARG A 140 9.68 13.73 -14.46
N SER A 141 8.83 13.68 -15.47
CA SER A 141 9.23 13.59 -16.88
C SER A 141 9.99 14.81 -17.40
N SER A 142 9.81 15.98 -16.77
CA SER A 142 10.42 17.25 -17.20
C SER A 142 11.65 17.63 -16.37
N GLY A 143 11.86 17.01 -15.19
CA GLY A 143 13.01 17.36 -14.38
C GLY A 143 12.86 17.05 -12.89
N PHE A 144 13.70 17.74 -12.10
CA PHE A 144 13.80 17.60 -10.66
C PHE A 144 13.34 18.88 -9.97
N PRO A 145 12.65 18.80 -8.81
CA PRO A 145 12.09 19.98 -8.16
C PRO A 145 13.20 20.89 -7.61
N ALA A 146 13.05 22.19 -7.86
CA ALA A 146 13.90 23.22 -7.27
C ALA A 146 13.61 23.35 -5.76
N PRO A 147 14.51 24.00 -4.97
CA PRO A 147 14.33 24.16 -3.53
C PRO A 147 13.00 24.81 -3.13
N GLU A 148 12.51 25.75 -3.94
CA GLU A 148 11.25 26.48 -3.72
C GLU A 148 10.00 25.74 -4.25
N SER A 149 10.17 24.64 -4.99
CA SER A 149 9.03 23.85 -5.51
C SER A 149 8.27 23.20 -4.36
N ARG A 150 6.98 23.39 -4.28
CA ARG A 150 6.15 22.77 -3.24
C ARG A 150 5.53 21.44 -3.66
N ILE A 151 5.36 21.23 -4.95
CA ILE A 151 4.75 20.03 -5.51
C ILE A 151 5.63 19.47 -6.63
N TRP A 152 5.83 18.16 -6.60
CA TRP A 152 6.46 17.39 -7.66
C TRP A 152 5.46 16.33 -8.15
N ILE A 153 5.05 16.42 -9.41
CA ILE A 153 4.13 15.46 -10.00
C ILE A 153 4.91 14.23 -10.46
N GLY A 154 4.57 13.09 -9.94
CA GLY A 154 5.09 11.80 -10.39
C GLY A 154 4.29 11.26 -11.56
N ASP A 155 4.64 11.71 -12.77
CA ASP A 155 4.02 11.35 -14.04
C ASP A 155 4.78 10.24 -14.78
N SER A 156 5.40 9.33 -14.03
CA SER A 156 6.12 8.17 -14.55
C SER A 156 5.47 6.86 -14.09
N MET A 157 5.52 5.85 -14.97
CA MET A 157 5.03 4.52 -14.64
C MET A 157 6.16 3.61 -14.17
N GLY A 158 5.86 2.77 -13.16
CA GLY A 158 6.82 1.77 -12.66
C GLY A 158 7.89 2.29 -11.69
N GLU A 159 7.87 3.58 -11.34
CA GLU A 159 8.85 4.20 -10.41
C GLU A 159 8.31 4.35 -8.97
N LEU A 160 7.16 3.78 -8.62
CA LEU A 160 6.51 4.03 -7.33
C LEU A 160 7.41 3.68 -6.12
N ALA A 161 8.21 2.62 -6.23
CA ALA A 161 9.18 2.25 -5.19
C ALA A 161 10.26 3.33 -4.98
N ALA A 162 10.65 4.06 -6.03
CA ALA A 162 11.60 5.16 -5.90
C ALA A 162 10.97 6.35 -5.16
N TYR A 163 9.70 6.66 -5.44
CA TYR A 163 8.98 7.70 -4.72
C TYR A 163 8.82 7.36 -3.23
N TYR A 164 8.48 6.11 -2.89
CA TYR A 164 8.43 5.66 -1.48
C TYR A 164 9.80 5.77 -0.80
N ALA A 165 10.89 5.39 -1.48
CA ALA A 165 12.24 5.47 -0.93
C ALA A 165 12.76 6.90 -0.76
N ALA A 166 12.19 7.89 -1.45
CA ALA A 166 12.52 9.30 -1.32
C ALA A 166 11.72 10.04 -0.25
N ALA A 167 10.55 9.54 0.13
CA ALA A 167 9.62 10.19 1.03
C ALA A 167 9.84 9.81 2.51
N ASP A 168 9.53 10.73 3.42
CA ASP A 168 9.51 10.48 4.87
C ASP A 168 8.22 9.80 5.31
N LEU A 169 7.12 10.03 4.58
CA LEU A 169 5.77 9.56 4.86
C LEU A 169 5.00 9.42 3.55
N ALA A 170 4.15 8.40 3.44
CA ALA A 170 3.26 8.23 2.29
C ALA A 170 1.79 8.16 2.72
N PHE A 171 0.95 8.92 2.05
CA PHE A 171 -0.50 8.68 1.97
C PHE A 171 -0.77 7.71 0.82
N VAL A 172 -1.54 6.66 1.07
CA VAL A 172 -1.93 5.67 0.04
C VAL A 172 -3.35 5.95 -0.44
N GLY A 173 -3.46 6.34 -1.70
CA GLY A 173 -4.71 6.77 -2.32
C GLY A 173 -5.78 5.69 -2.50
N GLY A 174 -6.92 6.09 -3.06
CA GLY A 174 -8.13 5.29 -3.16
C GLY A 174 -8.81 5.07 -1.81
N SER A 175 -8.37 5.77 -0.77
CA SER A 175 -8.78 5.53 0.62
C SER A 175 -9.47 6.71 1.32
N LEU A 176 -9.32 7.95 0.83
CA LEU A 176 -10.09 9.10 1.36
C LEU A 176 -11.55 9.07 0.91
N LEU A 177 -11.79 8.59 -0.28
CA LEU A 177 -13.12 8.39 -0.86
C LEU A 177 -13.45 6.88 -0.88
N PRO A 178 -14.73 6.48 -1.02
CA PRO A 178 -15.14 5.06 -0.94
C PRO A 178 -14.73 4.23 -2.16
N LEU A 179 -13.43 4.25 -2.48
CA LEU A 179 -12.81 3.56 -3.62
C LEU A 179 -12.06 2.28 -3.22
N GLY A 180 -11.95 2.00 -1.90
CA GLY A 180 -11.46 0.73 -1.35
C GLY A 180 -9.99 0.63 -1.04
N GLY A 181 -9.23 1.71 -1.22
CA GLY A 181 -7.78 1.77 -0.97
C GLY A 181 -6.92 1.15 -2.06
N GLN A 182 -5.64 1.53 -2.09
CA GLN A 182 -4.59 0.92 -2.89
C GLN A 182 -3.65 0.08 -2.01
N ASN A 183 -2.64 -0.57 -2.62
CA ASN A 183 -1.74 -1.49 -1.94
C ASN A 183 -0.74 -0.75 -1.03
N LEU A 184 -0.99 -0.76 0.27
CA LEU A 184 -0.09 -0.15 1.26
C LEU A 184 1.19 -0.98 1.52
N ILE A 185 1.20 -2.25 1.12
CA ILE A 185 2.33 -3.14 1.37
C ILE A 185 3.54 -2.76 0.51
N GLU A 186 3.32 -2.15 -0.66
CA GLU A 186 4.40 -1.59 -1.47
C GLU A 186 5.16 -0.49 -0.73
N ALA A 187 4.45 0.41 -0.04
CA ALA A 187 5.06 1.42 0.81
C ALA A 187 5.83 0.79 1.97
N ALA A 188 5.20 -0.14 2.68
CA ALA A 188 5.82 -0.85 3.80
C ALA A 188 7.06 -1.64 3.37
N ALA A 189 7.04 -2.27 2.19
CA ALA A 189 8.18 -2.99 1.64
C ALA A 189 9.39 -2.08 1.32
N CYS A 190 9.13 -0.79 1.07
CA CYS A 190 10.16 0.25 0.93
C CYS A 190 10.59 0.87 2.27
N GLY A 191 10.01 0.43 3.39
CA GLY A 191 10.26 1.02 4.72
C GLY A 191 9.62 2.40 4.91
N CYS A 192 8.64 2.77 4.09
CA CYS A 192 7.97 4.05 4.15
C CYS A 192 6.76 3.99 5.10
N PRO A 193 6.69 4.86 6.14
CA PRO A 193 5.51 5.01 6.99
C PRO A 193 4.26 5.36 6.18
N VAL A 194 3.10 4.83 6.60
CA VAL A 194 1.86 5.00 5.84
C VAL A 194 0.79 5.75 6.64
N VAL A 195 0.16 6.71 5.97
CA VAL A 195 -1.18 7.22 6.33
C VAL A 195 -2.17 6.70 5.30
N ILE A 196 -3.33 6.22 5.75
CA ILE A 196 -4.37 5.68 4.89
C ILE A 196 -5.75 6.18 5.34
N GLY A 197 -6.63 6.48 4.40
CA GLY A 197 -7.97 6.98 4.70
C GLY A 197 -8.93 5.90 5.25
N PRO A 198 -10.19 6.27 5.53
CA PRO A 198 -11.18 5.37 6.15
C PRO A 198 -11.65 4.24 5.25
N HIS A 199 -11.53 4.38 3.92
CA HIS A 199 -12.13 3.45 2.96
C HIS A 199 -11.10 2.46 2.42
N THR A 200 -10.90 1.32 3.10
CA THR A 200 -9.85 0.35 2.78
C THR A 200 -10.38 -1.05 2.48
N PHE A 201 -11.64 -1.20 2.06
CA PHE A 201 -12.33 -2.51 1.97
C PHE A 201 -11.66 -3.50 1.00
N ASN A 202 -10.88 -3.04 -0.01
CA ASN A 202 -10.09 -3.92 -0.88
C ASN A 202 -8.85 -4.48 -0.18
N PHE A 203 -8.37 -3.80 0.87
CA PHE A 203 -7.16 -4.11 1.65
C PHE A 203 -7.42 -4.10 3.16
N ALA A 204 -8.67 -4.29 3.59
CA ALA A 204 -9.09 -4.13 4.99
C ALA A 204 -8.23 -4.92 5.97
N GLN A 205 -7.95 -6.19 5.70
CA GLN A 205 -7.11 -7.02 6.58
C GLN A 205 -5.67 -6.50 6.62
N ALA A 206 -5.08 -6.19 5.46
CA ALA A 206 -3.71 -5.66 5.39
C ALA A 206 -3.58 -4.31 6.11
N THR A 207 -4.61 -3.47 6.00
CA THR A 207 -4.65 -2.18 6.71
C THR A 207 -4.73 -2.40 8.23
N ALA A 208 -5.62 -3.27 8.70
CA ALA A 208 -5.74 -3.58 10.12
C ALA A 208 -4.44 -4.16 10.69
N ASP A 209 -3.79 -5.08 9.96
CA ASP A 209 -2.53 -5.68 10.38
C ASP A 209 -1.38 -4.67 10.39
N ALA A 210 -1.31 -3.76 9.40
CA ALA A 210 -0.30 -2.72 9.35
C ALA A 210 -0.48 -1.67 10.46
N VAL A 211 -1.72 -1.30 10.80
CA VAL A 211 -2.04 -0.40 11.92
C VAL A 211 -1.66 -1.07 13.24
N ALA A 212 -2.03 -2.34 13.43
CA ALA A 212 -1.70 -3.09 14.64
C ALA A 212 -0.17 -3.27 14.82
N ALA A 213 0.58 -3.37 13.71
CA ALA A 213 2.04 -3.42 13.72
C ALA A 213 2.72 -2.06 13.94
N GLY A 214 1.97 -0.95 13.96
CA GLY A 214 2.51 0.40 14.01
C GLY A 214 3.16 0.89 12.70
N ALA A 215 2.91 0.19 11.59
CA ALA A 215 3.44 0.51 10.26
C ALA A 215 2.57 1.55 9.51
N ALA A 216 1.31 1.70 9.91
CA ALA A 216 0.36 2.60 9.30
C ALA A 216 -0.51 3.31 10.34
N ARG A 217 -0.95 4.53 10.00
CA ARG A 217 -2.00 5.27 10.70
C ARG A 217 -3.22 5.36 9.80
N GLN A 218 -4.35 4.81 10.23
CA GLN A 218 -5.63 4.94 9.54
C GLN A 218 -6.36 6.18 10.07
N LEU A 219 -6.92 6.97 9.15
CA LEU A 219 -7.75 8.13 9.44
C LEU A 219 -9.22 7.70 9.59
N ASP A 220 -9.95 8.39 10.44
CA ASP A 220 -11.40 8.23 10.58
C ASP A 220 -12.17 9.06 9.55
N ALA A 221 -11.59 10.19 9.10
CA ALA A 221 -12.16 11.09 8.11
C ALA A 221 -11.09 11.69 7.18
N ALA A 222 -11.49 12.05 5.95
CA ALA A 222 -10.57 12.62 4.96
C ALA A 222 -9.97 13.97 5.39
N GLU A 223 -10.72 14.74 6.16
CA GLU A 223 -10.35 16.07 6.68
C GLU A 223 -9.15 16.02 7.64
N GLU A 224 -8.88 14.87 8.24
CA GLU A 224 -7.78 14.66 9.18
C GLU A 224 -6.42 14.56 8.49
N LEU A 225 -6.38 14.35 7.15
CA LEU A 225 -5.15 14.10 6.42
C LEU A 225 -4.09 15.16 6.69
N GLY A 226 -4.44 16.44 6.61
CA GLY A 226 -3.49 17.53 6.81
C GLY A 226 -2.88 17.56 8.20
N ALA A 227 -3.71 17.36 9.23
CA ALA A 227 -3.27 17.33 10.62
C ALA A 227 -2.37 16.10 10.89
N ALA A 228 -2.77 14.92 10.40
CA ALA A 228 -1.99 13.70 10.58
C ALA A 228 -0.61 13.77 9.89
N VAL A 229 -0.55 14.34 8.69
CA VAL A 229 0.72 14.54 7.96
C VAL A 229 1.60 15.55 8.68
N ALA A 230 1.04 16.68 9.16
CA ALA A 230 1.80 17.68 9.90
C ALA A 230 2.40 17.10 11.19
N GLU A 231 1.58 16.44 12.00
CA GLU A 231 1.99 15.81 13.25
C GLU A 231 3.15 14.82 13.05
N LEU A 232 3.02 13.92 12.06
CA LEU A 232 4.04 12.91 11.79
C LEU A 232 5.34 13.53 11.22
N LEU A 233 5.25 14.52 10.33
CA LEU A 233 6.44 15.19 9.79
C LEU A 233 7.17 16.05 10.84
N ASP A 234 6.48 16.47 11.90
CA ASP A 234 7.07 17.22 13.02
C ASP A 234 7.66 16.29 14.11
N ASP A 235 7.45 14.96 14.00
CA ASP A 235 8.02 13.94 14.90
C ASP A 235 8.90 12.90 14.16
N PRO A 236 10.18 13.22 13.92
CA PRO A 236 11.10 12.28 13.27
C PRO A 236 11.31 10.96 14.02
N ALA A 237 11.12 10.94 15.35
CA ALA A 237 11.26 9.71 16.14
C ALA A 237 10.05 8.78 15.90
N ALA A 238 8.84 9.30 15.83
CA ALA A 238 7.66 8.54 15.44
C ALA A 238 7.80 7.99 14.01
N LEU A 239 8.25 8.80 13.04
CA LEU A 239 8.50 8.34 11.68
C LEU A 239 9.53 7.22 11.61
N ALA A 240 10.64 7.32 12.34
CA ALA A 240 11.67 6.26 12.39
C ALA A 240 11.11 4.95 12.98
N THR A 241 10.28 5.06 14.01
CA THR A 241 9.60 3.90 14.62
C THR A 241 8.64 3.26 13.63
N MET A 242 7.80 4.05 12.96
CA MET A 242 6.88 3.57 11.93
C MET A 242 7.62 2.95 10.74
N ALA A 243 8.75 3.51 10.30
CA ALA A 243 9.56 2.97 9.20
C ALA A 243 10.13 1.59 9.54
N THR A 244 10.59 1.41 10.78
CA THR A 244 11.07 0.12 11.29
C THR A 244 9.93 -0.89 11.33
N ALA A 245 8.78 -0.49 11.84
CA ALA A 245 7.56 -1.31 11.88
C ALA A 245 7.09 -1.69 10.47
N ALA A 246 7.11 -0.76 9.52
CA ALA A 246 6.75 -1.00 8.12
C ALA A 246 7.66 -2.05 7.47
N SER A 247 8.97 -1.93 7.66
CA SER A 247 9.95 -2.90 7.15
C SER A 247 9.72 -4.30 7.74
N SER A 248 9.48 -4.38 9.05
CA SER A 248 9.20 -5.64 9.76
C SER A 248 7.88 -6.26 9.31
N PHE A 249 6.84 -5.46 9.18
CA PHE A 249 5.52 -5.88 8.68
C PHE A 249 5.61 -6.46 7.26
N ALA A 250 6.30 -5.77 6.34
CA ALA A 250 6.49 -6.27 4.99
C ALA A 250 7.30 -7.57 4.95
N ALA A 251 8.31 -7.73 5.82
CA ALA A 251 9.15 -8.93 5.87
C ALA A 251 8.35 -10.19 6.23
N ILE A 252 7.34 -10.10 7.09
CA ILE A 252 6.47 -11.23 7.49
C ILE A 252 5.69 -11.77 6.29
N HIS A 253 5.34 -10.92 5.34
CA HIS A 253 4.54 -11.28 4.18
C HIS A 253 5.36 -11.80 2.98
N ARG A 254 6.70 -11.72 3.04
CA ARG A 254 7.58 -12.18 1.96
C ARG A 254 7.63 -13.70 1.85
N GLY A 255 7.92 -14.19 0.65
CA GLY A 255 8.13 -15.60 0.37
C GLY A 255 6.85 -16.41 0.18
N ALA A 256 5.67 -15.79 0.12
CA ALA A 256 4.41 -16.48 -0.15
C ALA A 256 4.44 -17.20 -1.50
N THR A 257 5.03 -16.59 -2.53
CA THR A 257 5.19 -17.20 -3.86
C THR A 257 6.08 -18.43 -3.80
N GLN A 258 7.23 -18.35 -3.14
CA GLN A 258 8.15 -19.48 -3.03
C GLN A 258 7.54 -20.67 -2.27
N ARG A 259 6.86 -20.39 -1.15
CA ARG A 259 6.14 -21.43 -0.39
C ARG A 259 5.03 -22.07 -1.22
N THR A 260 4.30 -21.27 -1.98
CA THR A 260 3.23 -21.76 -2.87
C THR A 260 3.81 -22.65 -3.99
N LEU A 261 4.90 -22.22 -4.63
CA LEU A 261 5.57 -23.03 -5.67
C LEU A 261 6.11 -24.35 -5.10
N ALA A 262 6.76 -24.30 -3.94
CA ALA A 262 7.25 -25.52 -3.28
C ALA A 262 6.12 -26.50 -2.91
N LEU A 263 4.91 -26.03 -2.65
CA LEU A 263 3.74 -26.88 -2.44
C LEU A 263 3.26 -27.53 -3.76
N ILE A 264 3.30 -26.79 -4.86
CA ILE A 264 2.85 -27.28 -6.18
C ILE A 264 3.80 -28.34 -6.75
N GLU A 265 5.09 -28.23 -6.46
CA GLU A 265 6.15 -29.12 -6.97
C GLU A 265 6.22 -30.48 -6.25
N ARG A 266 5.48 -30.66 -5.15
CA ARG A 266 5.37 -31.94 -4.40
C ARG A 266 4.26 -32.83 -4.94
#